data_c1592873f7dfa739f6e66a6cbef0716e
#
_entry.id   c1592873f7dfa739f6e66a6cbef0716e
#
_cell.length_a   1.000
_cell.length_b   1.000
_cell.length_c   1.000
_cell.angle_alpha   90.00
_cell.angle_beta   90.00
_cell.angle_gamma   90.00
#
_symmetry.space_group_name_H-M   'P 1'
#
loop_
_entity.id
_entity.type
_entity.pdbx_description
1 polymer ?
#
loop_
_entity_poly.entity_id
_entity_poly.type
_entity_poly.pdbx_seq_one_letter_code
_entity_poly.pdbx_strand_id
1 'polypeptide(L)'
;GCSDSRVPANEITGTKPGEIFVHRNIANMVIHTDVNLLSVLDYAVNYLKVKHVIVCGHYGCGGIKASMTNTDYKAVLNMWLRAIKDVYRHNREELDAIENLDERSDRLAELNVIEQVVRLSQTTIIQNAWEKEKAPHLHGWVYGLKDGMINPIFELAAGSPIDPLYRYDKIL
;
A
#
# COMPACT_ATOMS: atom_id res chain seq x y z
N GLY A 1 2.85 -1.79 6.03
CA GLY A 1 1.69 -1.21 6.73
C GLY A 1 1.90 0.25 7.14
N CYS A 2 0.83 0.87 7.65
CA CYS A 2 0.90 2.25 8.10
C CYS A 2 1.48 2.36 9.54
N SER A 3 2.46 3.26 9.72
CA SER A 3 3.03 3.54 11.05
C SER A 3 2.02 4.17 12.01
N ASP A 4 1.07 4.96 11.49
CA ASP A 4 0.07 5.66 12.31
C ASP A 4 -0.99 4.71 12.92
N SER A 5 -1.16 3.50 12.39
CA SER A 5 -2.06 2.52 13.02
C SER A 5 -1.61 2.13 14.43
N ARG A 6 -0.29 2.19 14.69
CA ARG A 6 0.32 1.81 15.97
C ARG A 6 -0.01 0.39 16.44
N VAL A 7 -0.51 -0.45 15.54
CA VAL A 7 -0.84 -1.85 15.81
C VAL A 7 0.25 -2.75 15.28
N PRO A 8 0.79 -3.69 16.07
CA PRO A 8 1.76 -4.68 15.60
C PRO A 8 1.14 -5.61 14.54
N ALA A 9 1.86 -5.84 13.45
CA ALA A 9 1.38 -6.68 12.36
C ALA A 9 1.09 -8.13 12.82
N ASN A 10 1.90 -8.66 13.72
CA ASN A 10 1.71 -10.00 14.28
C ASN A 10 0.38 -10.13 15.03
N GLU A 11 -0.04 -9.11 15.76
CA GLU A 11 -1.29 -9.15 16.53
C GLU A 11 -2.50 -9.23 15.62
N ILE A 12 -2.55 -8.36 14.59
CA ILE A 12 -3.72 -8.32 13.68
C ILE A 12 -3.79 -9.52 12.73
N THR A 13 -2.67 -10.20 12.50
CA THR A 13 -2.63 -11.41 11.65
C THR A 13 -2.61 -12.71 12.43
N GLY A 14 -2.52 -12.66 13.76
CA GLY A 14 -2.40 -13.85 14.60
C GLY A 14 -1.10 -14.64 14.39
N THR A 15 -0.06 -14.00 13.84
CA THR A 15 1.22 -14.65 13.54
C THR A 15 2.19 -14.57 14.72
N LYS A 16 3.10 -15.56 14.82
CA LYS A 16 4.16 -15.57 15.82
C LYS A 16 5.34 -14.69 15.39
N PRO A 17 6.22 -14.30 16.34
CA PRO A 17 7.47 -13.65 16.00
C PRO A 17 8.28 -14.45 14.98
N GLY A 18 8.75 -13.80 13.92
CA GLY A 18 9.51 -14.43 12.83
C GLY A 18 8.68 -14.98 11.66
N GLU A 19 7.35 -15.07 11.79
CA GLU A 19 6.48 -15.60 10.72
C GLU A 19 6.09 -14.55 9.67
N ILE A 20 6.20 -13.25 10.01
CA ILE A 20 5.85 -12.15 9.10
C ILE A 20 7.03 -11.18 8.98
N PHE A 21 7.34 -10.79 7.75
CA PHE A 21 8.38 -9.81 7.43
C PHE A 21 7.72 -8.44 7.21
N VAL A 22 8.09 -7.43 8.00
CA VAL A 22 7.31 -6.20 8.14
C VAL A 22 8.11 -4.97 7.75
N HIS A 23 7.51 -4.12 6.90
CA HIS A 23 7.92 -2.75 6.64
C HIS A 23 6.77 -1.79 6.95
N ARG A 24 7.07 -0.62 7.52
CA ARG A 24 6.06 0.39 7.87
C ARG A 24 6.53 1.79 7.52
N ASN A 25 5.59 2.57 6.99
CA ASN A 25 5.78 4.00 6.73
C ASN A 25 4.44 4.76 6.92
N ILE A 26 4.44 6.08 6.80
CA ILE A 26 3.21 6.87 6.88
C ILE A 26 2.31 6.53 5.68
N ALA A 27 1.07 6.13 5.97
CA ALA A 27 0.02 5.78 5.01
C ALA A 27 0.37 4.60 4.08
N ASN A 28 1.18 3.64 4.54
CA ASN A 28 1.48 2.38 3.83
C ASN A 28 1.86 2.58 2.36
N MET A 29 2.66 3.59 2.07
CA MET A 29 3.01 4.01 0.72
C MET A 29 4.03 3.10 0.05
N VAL A 30 3.84 2.86 -1.24
CA VAL A 30 4.82 2.25 -2.15
C VAL A 30 5.34 3.36 -3.08
N ILE A 31 6.52 3.87 -2.77
CA ILE A 31 7.19 4.92 -3.53
C ILE A 31 8.37 4.29 -4.28
N HIS A 32 8.36 4.38 -5.61
CA HIS A 32 9.37 3.73 -6.47
C HIS A 32 10.79 4.30 -6.34
N THR A 33 10.94 5.40 -5.61
CA THR A 33 12.26 5.99 -5.27
C THR A 33 12.64 5.79 -3.80
N ASP A 34 11.79 5.11 -3.01
CA ASP A 34 12.10 4.78 -1.63
C ASP A 34 12.98 3.52 -1.57
N VAL A 35 14.28 3.73 -1.52
CA VAL A 35 15.27 2.64 -1.47
C VAL A 35 15.06 1.75 -0.25
N ASN A 36 14.58 2.28 0.87
CA ASN A 36 14.32 1.50 2.08
C ASN A 36 13.20 0.46 1.81
N LEU A 37 12.05 0.92 1.33
CA LEU A 37 10.94 0.02 0.98
C LEU A 37 11.35 -0.99 -0.10
N LEU A 38 12.03 -0.54 -1.15
CA LEU A 38 12.44 -1.43 -2.25
C LEU A 38 13.45 -2.48 -1.81
N SER A 39 14.36 -2.16 -0.90
CA SER A 39 15.31 -3.13 -0.33
C SER A 39 14.61 -4.20 0.50
N VAL A 40 13.60 -3.80 1.29
CA VAL A 40 12.77 -4.74 2.06
C VAL A 40 11.95 -5.64 1.13
N LEU A 41 11.34 -5.06 0.08
CA LEU A 41 10.58 -5.81 -0.91
C LEU A 41 11.48 -6.82 -1.66
N ASP A 42 12.64 -6.37 -2.12
CA ASP A 42 13.60 -7.21 -2.83
C ASP A 42 14.04 -8.40 -1.98
N TYR A 43 14.40 -8.14 -0.72
CA TYR A 43 14.79 -9.20 0.20
C TYR A 43 13.66 -10.19 0.47
N ALA A 44 12.44 -9.70 0.71
CA ALA A 44 11.27 -10.55 0.94
C ALA A 44 10.96 -11.45 -0.28
N VAL A 45 10.98 -10.88 -1.47
CA VAL A 45 10.58 -11.58 -2.69
C VAL A 45 11.70 -12.48 -3.23
N ASN A 46 12.91 -11.94 -3.36
CA ASN A 46 14.00 -12.64 -4.05
C ASN A 46 14.82 -13.57 -3.14
N TYR A 47 14.89 -13.30 -1.84
CA TYR A 47 15.68 -14.08 -0.89
C TYR A 47 14.81 -14.94 0.04
N LEU A 48 13.78 -14.36 0.67
CA LEU A 48 12.88 -15.11 1.54
C LEU A 48 11.82 -15.88 0.77
N LYS A 49 11.62 -15.59 -0.51
CA LYS A 49 10.65 -16.27 -1.39
C LYS A 49 9.23 -16.27 -0.83
N VAL A 50 8.81 -15.12 -0.29
CA VAL A 50 7.46 -14.97 0.26
C VAL A 50 6.40 -15.24 -0.81
N LYS A 51 5.31 -15.90 -0.41
CA LYS A 51 4.21 -16.23 -1.32
C LYS A 51 3.13 -15.16 -1.36
N HIS A 52 3.12 -14.27 -0.39
CA HIS A 52 2.14 -13.20 -0.24
C HIS A 52 2.83 -11.91 0.15
N VAL A 53 2.41 -10.79 -0.46
CA VAL A 53 2.76 -9.43 -0.03
C VAL A 53 1.47 -8.69 0.24
N ILE A 54 1.37 -8.06 1.40
CA ILE A 54 0.16 -7.39 1.88
C ILE A 54 0.46 -5.90 2.04
N VAL A 55 -0.32 -5.05 1.38
CA VAL A 55 -0.42 -3.63 1.72
C VAL A 55 -1.58 -3.46 2.69
N CYS A 56 -1.29 -3.08 3.92
CA CYS A 56 -2.31 -2.90 4.95
C CYS A 56 -2.40 -1.44 5.38
N GLY A 57 -3.50 -0.79 4.98
CA GLY A 57 -3.92 0.52 5.48
C GLY A 57 -4.79 0.39 6.74
N HIS A 58 -5.31 1.51 7.22
CA HIS A 58 -6.27 1.52 8.31
C HIS A 58 -7.23 2.69 8.19
N TYR A 59 -8.44 2.53 8.69
CA TYR A 59 -9.39 3.63 8.79
C TYR A 59 -8.95 4.67 9.82
N GLY A 60 -9.36 5.91 9.63
CA GLY A 60 -8.98 7.02 10.50
C GLY A 60 -7.50 7.43 10.41
N CYS A 61 -6.80 7.08 9.33
CA CYS A 61 -5.37 7.38 9.14
C CYS A 61 -5.09 8.88 9.11
N GLY A 62 -4.21 9.35 10.03
CA GLY A 62 -3.81 10.75 10.10
C GLY A 62 -3.08 11.24 8.85
N GLY A 63 -2.27 10.41 8.21
CA GLY A 63 -1.59 10.75 6.95
C GLY A 63 -2.58 10.95 5.79
N ILE A 64 -3.60 10.10 5.72
CA ILE A 64 -4.69 10.24 4.73
C ILE A 64 -5.48 11.53 5.00
N LYS A 65 -5.92 11.78 6.24
CA LYS A 65 -6.62 13.02 6.62
C LYS A 65 -5.79 14.26 6.30
N ALA A 66 -4.52 14.27 6.64
CA ALA A 66 -3.60 15.36 6.36
C ALA A 66 -3.49 15.65 4.85
N SER A 67 -3.49 14.63 3.99
CA SER A 67 -3.42 14.79 2.55
C SER A 67 -4.64 15.51 1.95
N MET A 68 -5.79 15.46 2.63
CA MET A 68 -7.02 16.15 2.21
C MET A 68 -7.06 17.63 2.57
N THR A 69 -6.05 18.13 3.27
CA THR A 69 -5.98 19.53 3.71
C THR A 69 -4.94 20.33 2.94
N ASN A 70 -5.05 21.68 3.05
CA ASN A 70 -4.04 22.63 2.56
C ASN A 70 -3.08 23.11 3.66
N THR A 71 -3.09 22.43 4.83
CA THR A 71 -2.18 22.73 5.93
C THR A 71 -0.73 22.46 5.51
N ASP A 72 0.16 23.39 5.83
CA ASP A 72 1.59 23.19 5.64
C ASP A 72 2.18 22.35 6.77
N TYR A 73 2.47 21.10 6.50
CA TYR A 73 3.10 20.15 7.41
C TYR A 73 4.65 20.17 7.34
N LYS A 74 5.22 21.23 6.76
CA LYS A 74 6.65 21.41 6.49
C LYS A 74 7.20 20.47 5.41
N ALA A 75 8.43 20.71 5.01
CA ALA A 75 8.99 20.18 3.76
C ALA A 75 8.84 18.67 3.56
N VAL A 76 9.34 17.86 4.50
CA VAL A 76 9.43 16.41 4.31
C VAL A 76 8.05 15.75 4.27
N LEU A 77 7.17 16.08 5.23
CA LEU A 77 5.85 15.48 5.25
C LEU A 77 4.97 15.94 4.07
N ASN A 78 5.06 17.21 3.68
CA ASN A 78 4.36 17.71 2.49
C ASN A 78 4.77 16.93 1.22
N MET A 79 6.07 16.66 1.05
CA MET A 79 6.55 15.85 -0.08
C MET A 79 5.99 14.43 -0.06
N TRP A 80 5.96 13.81 1.11
CA TRP A 80 5.43 12.46 1.29
C TRP A 80 3.93 12.39 0.96
N LEU A 81 3.15 13.34 1.46
CA LEU A 81 1.70 13.40 1.27
C LEU A 81 1.29 13.68 -0.19
N ARG A 82 2.18 14.18 -1.05
CA ARG A 82 1.86 14.45 -2.47
C ARG A 82 1.34 13.23 -3.20
N ALA A 83 1.96 12.08 -2.99
CA ALA A 83 1.55 10.86 -3.65
C ALA A 83 0.11 10.43 -3.27
N ILE A 84 -0.34 10.74 -2.05
CA ILE A 84 -1.72 10.51 -1.62
C ILE A 84 -2.67 11.54 -2.26
N LYS A 85 -2.23 12.81 -2.39
CA LYS A 85 -2.99 13.83 -3.11
C LYS A 85 -3.20 13.48 -4.59
N ASP A 86 -2.26 12.76 -5.21
CA ASP A 86 -2.44 12.26 -6.57
C ASP A 86 -3.51 11.17 -6.63
N VAL A 87 -3.57 10.25 -5.65
CA VAL A 87 -4.67 9.28 -5.54
C VAL A 87 -6.02 9.99 -5.40
N TYR A 88 -6.11 11.02 -4.52
CA TYR A 88 -7.32 11.83 -4.39
C TYR A 88 -7.71 12.47 -5.73
N ARG A 89 -6.74 13.09 -6.42
CA ARG A 89 -6.98 13.77 -7.70
C ARG A 89 -7.54 12.83 -8.76
N HIS A 90 -7.05 11.60 -8.85
CA HIS A 90 -7.51 10.60 -9.81
C HIS A 90 -8.93 10.10 -9.50
N ASN A 91 -9.34 10.15 -8.23
CA ASN A 91 -10.65 9.70 -7.77
C ASN A 91 -11.52 10.86 -7.26
N ARG A 92 -11.27 12.07 -7.75
CA ARG A 92 -11.88 13.30 -7.23
C ARG A 92 -13.40 13.27 -7.27
N GLU A 93 -13.98 12.85 -8.38
CA GLU A 93 -15.44 12.82 -8.58
C GLU A 93 -16.13 11.94 -7.52
N GLU A 94 -15.60 10.76 -7.28
CA GLU A 94 -16.11 9.84 -6.26
C GLU A 94 -15.93 10.44 -4.84
N LEU A 95 -14.75 10.94 -4.55
CA LEU A 95 -14.43 11.42 -3.19
C LEU A 95 -15.17 12.72 -2.85
N ASP A 96 -15.30 13.65 -3.79
CA ASP A 96 -16.00 14.91 -3.56
C ASP A 96 -17.52 14.72 -3.39
N ALA A 97 -18.09 13.62 -3.89
CA ALA A 97 -19.49 13.25 -3.67
C ALA A 97 -19.79 12.77 -2.23
N ILE A 98 -18.77 12.39 -1.46
CA ILE A 98 -18.93 11.99 -0.05
C ILE A 98 -18.88 13.22 0.84
N GLU A 99 -20.01 13.64 1.40
CA GLU A 99 -20.11 14.86 2.22
C GLU A 99 -19.38 14.73 3.56
N ASN A 100 -19.52 13.58 4.23
CA ASN A 100 -18.89 13.31 5.52
C ASN A 100 -17.36 13.16 5.36
N LEU A 101 -16.59 14.03 6.03
CA LEU A 101 -15.13 14.06 5.90
C LEU A 101 -14.45 12.80 6.44
N ASP A 102 -14.99 12.16 7.47
CA ASP A 102 -14.41 10.92 8.00
C ASP A 102 -14.66 9.76 7.03
N GLU A 103 -15.86 9.64 6.47
CA GLU A 103 -16.19 8.64 5.46
C GLU A 103 -15.36 8.85 4.18
N ARG A 104 -15.20 10.10 3.73
CA ARG A 104 -14.35 10.46 2.60
C ARG A 104 -12.89 10.06 2.86
N SER A 105 -12.39 10.31 4.07
CA SER A 105 -11.04 9.90 4.48
C SER A 105 -10.89 8.38 4.49
N ASP A 106 -11.87 7.67 4.99
CA ASP A 106 -11.84 6.21 5.03
C ASP A 106 -11.89 5.63 3.61
N ARG A 107 -12.72 6.20 2.72
CA ARG A 107 -12.72 5.82 1.31
C ARG A 107 -11.39 6.13 0.59
N LEU A 108 -10.79 7.28 0.87
CA LEU A 108 -9.45 7.58 0.35
C LEU A 108 -8.38 6.60 0.89
N ALA A 109 -8.51 6.12 2.12
CA ALA A 109 -7.61 5.10 2.65
C ALA A 109 -7.71 3.78 1.87
N GLU A 110 -8.93 3.37 1.49
CA GLU A 110 -9.17 2.20 0.63
C GLU A 110 -8.54 2.39 -0.76
N LEU A 111 -8.85 3.49 -1.42
CA LEU A 111 -8.31 3.82 -2.75
C LEU A 111 -6.78 3.92 -2.73
N ASN A 112 -6.21 4.46 -1.66
CA ASN A 112 -4.76 4.48 -1.48
C ASN A 112 -4.18 3.06 -1.36
N VAL A 113 -4.80 2.16 -0.61
CA VAL A 113 -4.35 0.76 -0.53
C VAL A 113 -4.37 0.10 -1.91
N ILE A 114 -5.45 0.27 -2.68
CA ILE A 114 -5.56 -0.27 -4.05
C ILE A 114 -4.42 0.26 -4.92
N GLU A 115 -4.19 1.56 -4.92
CA GLU A 115 -3.10 2.20 -5.67
C GLU A 115 -1.72 1.64 -5.29
N GLN A 116 -1.47 1.44 -3.99
CA GLN A 116 -0.18 0.91 -3.55
C GLN A 116 0.03 -0.56 -3.95
N VAL A 117 -1.02 -1.37 -4.01
CA VAL A 117 -0.94 -2.75 -4.56
C VAL A 117 -0.63 -2.71 -6.06
N VAL A 118 -1.28 -1.81 -6.80
CA VAL A 118 -0.97 -1.61 -8.23
C VAL A 118 0.48 -1.16 -8.43
N ARG A 119 0.98 -0.22 -7.62
CA ARG A 119 2.39 0.22 -7.66
C ARG A 119 3.38 -0.90 -7.37
N LEU A 120 3.06 -1.82 -6.46
CA LEU A 120 3.90 -3.02 -6.25
C LEU A 120 4.03 -3.83 -7.54
N SER A 121 2.92 -4.08 -8.24
CA SER A 121 2.93 -4.85 -9.50
C SER A 121 3.74 -4.18 -10.61
N GLN A 122 3.90 -2.87 -10.54
CA GLN A 122 4.70 -2.08 -11.49
C GLN A 122 6.21 -2.12 -11.22
N THR A 123 6.65 -2.72 -10.11
CA THR A 123 8.09 -2.87 -9.84
C THR A 123 8.69 -4.02 -10.63
N THR A 124 9.94 -3.87 -11.07
CA THR A 124 10.69 -4.97 -11.70
C THR A 124 10.87 -6.16 -10.77
N ILE A 125 10.91 -5.94 -9.45
CA ILE A 125 11.01 -6.99 -8.43
C ILE A 125 9.82 -7.94 -8.53
N ILE A 126 8.60 -7.41 -8.53
CA ILE A 126 7.38 -8.21 -8.62
C ILE A 126 7.21 -8.82 -10.02
N GLN A 127 7.43 -8.05 -11.09
CA GLN A 127 7.27 -8.57 -12.46
C GLN A 127 8.22 -9.73 -12.74
N ASN A 128 9.49 -9.61 -12.32
CA ASN A 128 10.48 -10.67 -12.45
C ASN A 128 10.09 -11.93 -11.67
N ALA A 129 9.61 -11.76 -10.43
CA ALA A 129 9.15 -12.88 -9.60
C ALA A 129 7.89 -13.55 -10.20
N TRP A 130 6.96 -12.78 -10.74
CA TRP A 130 5.77 -13.31 -11.41
C TRP A 130 6.11 -14.12 -12.65
N GLU A 131 7.08 -13.68 -13.43
CA GLU A 131 7.52 -14.39 -14.62
C GLU A 131 8.19 -15.73 -14.25
N LYS A 132 9.12 -15.72 -13.30
CA LYS A 132 9.97 -16.86 -12.95
C LYS A 132 9.33 -17.84 -11.97
N GLU A 133 8.63 -17.33 -10.96
CA GLU A 133 8.21 -18.10 -9.79
C GLU A 133 6.69 -18.18 -9.58
N LYS A 134 5.90 -17.42 -10.36
CA LYS A 134 4.44 -17.32 -10.22
C LYS A 134 3.99 -16.89 -8.82
N ALA A 135 4.82 -16.10 -8.15
CA ALA A 135 4.61 -15.53 -6.82
C ALA A 135 5.34 -14.17 -6.72
N PRO A 136 5.02 -13.31 -5.75
CA PRO A 136 3.98 -13.43 -4.73
C PRO A 136 2.57 -13.05 -5.23
N HIS A 137 1.54 -13.45 -4.49
CA HIS A 137 0.20 -12.89 -4.57
C HIS A 137 0.16 -11.57 -3.80
N LEU A 138 -0.40 -10.51 -4.38
CA LEU A 138 -0.46 -9.18 -3.76
C LEU A 138 -1.86 -8.95 -3.19
N HIS A 139 -1.92 -8.43 -1.96
CA HIS A 139 -3.18 -8.17 -1.26
C HIS A 139 -3.25 -6.73 -0.77
N GLY A 140 -4.44 -6.16 -0.86
CA GLY A 140 -4.80 -4.87 -0.26
C GLY A 140 -5.80 -5.06 0.88
N TRP A 141 -5.41 -4.70 2.09
CA TRP A 141 -6.23 -4.80 3.28
C TRP A 141 -6.40 -3.44 3.96
N VAL A 142 -7.54 -3.24 4.60
CA VAL A 142 -7.75 -2.10 5.49
C VAL A 142 -8.16 -2.61 6.87
N TYR A 143 -7.45 -2.16 7.89
CA TYR A 143 -7.71 -2.52 9.28
C TYR A 143 -8.61 -1.50 9.96
N GLY A 144 -9.68 -1.96 10.58
CA GLY A 144 -10.58 -1.17 11.41
C GLY A 144 -10.05 -1.04 12.84
N LEU A 145 -9.60 0.15 13.24
CA LEU A 145 -9.15 0.39 14.62
C LEU A 145 -10.28 0.34 15.65
N LYS A 146 -11.52 0.51 15.20
CA LYS A 146 -12.70 0.53 16.09
C LYS A 146 -13.23 -0.87 16.39
N ASP A 147 -13.15 -1.77 15.43
CA ASP A 147 -13.73 -3.11 15.48
C ASP A 147 -12.68 -4.24 15.50
N GLY A 148 -11.42 -3.91 15.23
CA GLY A 148 -10.34 -4.89 15.18
C GLY A 148 -10.39 -5.81 13.96
N MET A 149 -11.15 -5.47 12.92
CA MET A 149 -11.33 -6.32 11.75
C MET A 149 -10.40 -5.96 10.61
N ILE A 150 -9.92 -6.98 9.89
CA ILE A 150 -9.24 -6.82 8.61
C ILE A 150 -10.28 -6.93 7.50
N ASN A 151 -10.33 -5.93 6.64
CA ASN A 151 -11.17 -5.91 5.45
C ASN A 151 -10.28 -6.10 4.20
N PRO A 152 -10.27 -7.29 3.58
CA PRO A 152 -9.64 -7.49 2.27
C PRO A 152 -10.44 -6.73 1.21
N ILE A 153 -9.79 -5.82 0.49
CA ILE A 153 -10.48 -4.93 -0.47
C ILE A 153 -9.97 -5.08 -1.90
N PHE A 154 -8.77 -5.61 -2.08
CA PHE A 154 -8.17 -5.76 -3.40
C PHE A 154 -7.13 -6.87 -3.42
N GLU A 155 -6.95 -7.54 -4.57
CA GLU A 155 -5.90 -8.52 -4.76
C GLU A 155 -5.45 -8.62 -6.22
N LEU A 156 -4.20 -8.98 -6.43
CA LEU A 156 -3.61 -9.31 -7.72
C LEU A 156 -2.86 -10.65 -7.59
N ALA A 157 -3.36 -11.66 -8.28
CA ALA A 157 -2.64 -12.93 -8.41
C ALA A 157 -1.37 -12.75 -9.26
N ALA A 158 -0.40 -13.63 -9.07
CA ALA A 158 0.78 -13.63 -9.92
C ALA A 158 0.40 -13.81 -11.40
N GLY A 159 0.90 -12.90 -12.24
CA GLY A 159 0.56 -12.85 -13.66
C GLY A 159 -0.70 -12.07 -13.99
N SER A 160 -1.33 -11.40 -13.04
CA SER A 160 -2.40 -10.43 -13.32
C SER A 160 -1.97 -9.41 -14.37
N PRO A 161 -2.90 -8.91 -15.21
CA PRO A 161 -2.59 -7.89 -16.20
C PRO A 161 -1.99 -6.63 -15.55
N ILE A 162 -0.92 -6.12 -16.14
CA ILE A 162 -0.29 -4.84 -15.78
C ILE A 162 -0.53 -3.89 -16.94
N ASP A 163 -0.82 -2.63 -16.63
CA ASP A 163 -0.92 -1.59 -17.64
C ASP A 163 0.33 -1.63 -18.54
N PRO A 164 0.15 -1.73 -19.87
CA PRO A 164 1.27 -1.85 -20.81
C PRO A 164 2.33 -0.76 -20.68
N LEU A 165 1.96 0.44 -20.21
CA LEU A 165 2.91 1.53 -19.96
C LEU A 165 3.97 1.19 -18.90
N TYR A 166 3.61 0.34 -17.91
CA TYR A 166 4.48 -0.05 -16.80
C TYR A 166 5.06 -1.45 -16.93
N ARG A 167 4.79 -2.12 -18.04
CA ARG A 167 5.28 -3.48 -18.28
C ARG A 167 6.71 -3.43 -18.84
N TYR A 168 7.55 -4.31 -18.32
CA TYR A 168 8.93 -4.48 -18.81
C TYR A 168 9.02 -5.74 -19.67
N ASP A 169 9.47 -5.60 -20.94
CA ASP A 169 9.51 -6.71 -21.92
C ASP A 169 10.71 -7.64 -21.77
N LYS A 170 11.77 -7.21 -21.08
CA LYS A 170 13.00 -7.99 -20.88
C LYS A 170 13.48 -7.75 -19.46
N ILE A 171 12.98 -8.55 -18.55
CA ILE A 171 13.43 -8.52 -17.15
C ILE A 171 14.62 -9.47 -17.04
N LEU A 172 15.80 -8.92 -16.74
CA LEU A 172 17.07 -9.67 -16.66
C LEU A 172 17.20 -10.43 -15.33
#